data_332d27bfab7976cdc2f33c89afeaafd8
#
_entry.id   332d27bfab7976cdc2f33c89afeaafd8
#
_cell.length_a   1.000
_cell.length_b   1.000
_cell.length_c   1.000
_cell.angle_alpha   90.00
_cell.angle_beta   90.00
_cell.angle_gamma   90.00
#
_symmetry.space_group_name_H-M   'P 1'
#
loop_
_entity.id
_entity.type
_entity.pdbx_description
1 polymer ?
#
loop_
_entity_poly.entity_id
_entity_poly.type
_entity_poly.pdbx_seq_one_letter_code
_entity_poly.pdbx_strand_id
1 'polypeptide(L)'
;MTLLLDSHVLLWALYAPEKLLPAARQAIENPSNMVFYSAGAVWELELKAAKGKLSLPTDWLEAASATGFRELPISAADGVMSARLPWNHNDPFDRLFIAQTMTRRWKLVTRDSYCKLYKADCLTA
;
A
#
# COMPACT_ATOMS: atom_id res chain seq x y z
N MET A 1 13.97 6.81 -4.44
CA MET A 1 13.01 6.67 -3.33
C MET A 1 12.19 5.42 -3.56
N THR A 2 11.88 4.68 -2.52
CA THR A 2 11.07 3.47 -2.62
C THR A 2 9.76 3.68 -1.90
N LEU A 3 8.66 3.38 -2.58
CA LEU A 3 7.29 3.62 -2.11
C LEU A 3 6.58 2.29 -1.91
N LEU A 4 5.78 2.21 -0.84
CA LEU A 4 4.80 1.15 -0.63
C LEU A 4 3.42 1.79 -0.70
N LEU A 5 2.58 1.31 -1.61
CA LEU A 5 1.22 1.82 -1.76
C LEU A 5 0.27 1.03 -0.86
N ASP A 6 -0.61 1.73 -0.12
CA ASP A 6 -1.70 1.01 0.53
C ASP A 6 -2.73 0.55 -0.50
N SER A 7 -3.73 -0.22 -0.07
CA SER A 7 -4.66 -0.88 -0.98
C SER A 7 -5.46 0.11 -1.84
N HIS A 8 -5.97 1.19 -1.24
CA HIS A 8 -6.76 2.18 -1.98
C HIS A 8 -5.90 2.97 -2.96
N VAL A 9 -4.71 3.36 -2.53
CA VAL A 9 -3.77 4.09 -3.38
C VAL A 9 -3.34 3.24 -4.56
N LEU A 10 -3.15 1.94 -4.35
CA LEU A 10 -2.84 1.01 -5.44
C LEU A 10 -3.92 1.03 -6.52
N LEU A 11 -5.19 0.94 -6.13
CA LEU A 11 -6.30 0.99 -7.10
C LEU A 11 -6.41 2.34 -7.78
N TRP A 12 -6.25 3.43 -7.05
CA TRP A 12 -6.28 4.76 -7.66
C TRP A 12 -5.14 4.95 -8.64
N ALA A 13 -3.94 4.49 -8.30
CA ALA A 13 -2.80 4.58 -9.21
C ALA A 13 -3.05 3.84 -10.52
N LEU A 14 -3.76 2.71 -10.47
CA LEU A 14 -4.06 1.91 -11.65
C LEU A 14 -5.26 2.43 -12.46
N TYR A 15 -6.33 2.87 -11.78
CA TYR A 15 -7.61 3.09 -12.45
C TYR A 15 -8.20 4.49 -12.27
N ALA A 16 -7.70 5.28 -11.33
CA ALA A 16 -8.23 6.61 -11.06
C ALA A 16 -7.13 7.54 -10.53
N PRO A 17 -6.03 7.72 -11.28
CA PRO A 17 -4.90 8.52 -10.80
C PRO A 17 -5.26 9.98 -10.51
N GLU A 18 -6.35 10.49 -11.08
CA GLU A 18 -6.88 11.82 -10.79
C GLU A 18 -7.37 11.97 -9.34
N LYS A 19 -7.59 10.88 -8.63
CA LYS A 19 -7.96 10.92 -7.20
C LYS A 19 -6.77 11.14 -6.28
N LEU A 20 -5.56 10.95 -6.79
CA LEU A 20 -4.33 11.16 -6.01
C LEU A 20 -4.00 12.64 -5.92
N LEU A 21 -3.46 13.07 -4.78
CA LEU A 21 -2.87 14.39 -4.68
C LEU A 21 -1.67 14.51 -5.64
N PRO A 22 -1.42 15.71 -6.18
CA PRO A 22 -0.35 15.89 -7.18
C PRO A 22 1.02 15.37 -6.74
N ALA A 23 1.41 15.60 -5.49
CA ALA A 23 2.72 15.15 -4.99
C ALA A 23 2.82 13.62 -4.97
N ALA A 24 1.76 12.92 -4.56
CA ALA A 24 1.73 11.47 -4.54
C ALA A 24 1.74 10.91 -5.97
N ARG A 25 0.94 11.47 -6.84
CA ARG A 25 0.88 11.04 -8.24
C ARG A 25 2.24 11.20 -8.92
N GLN A 26 2.89 12.34 -8.73
CA GLN A 26 4.22 12.59 -9.29
C GLN A 26 5.24 11.58 -8.77
N ALA A 27 5.22 11.28 -7.48
CA ALA A 27 6.16 10.32 -6.87
C ALA A 27 5.94 8.90 -7.44
N ILE A 28 4.69 8.47 -7.62
CA ILE A 28 4.35 7.16 -8.16
C ILE A 28 4.74 7.05 -9.63
N GLU A 29 4.53 8.11 -10.41
CA GLU A 29 4.82 8.15 -11.84
C GLU A 29 6.29 8.42 -12.16
N ASN A 30 7.09 8.83 -11.18
CA ASN A 30 8.51 9.14 -11.40
C ASN A 30 9.30 7.84 -11.63
N PRO A 31 9.91 7.65 -12.81
CA PRO A 31 10.63 6.42 -13.14
C PRO A 31 11.88 6.19 -12.28
N SER A 32 12.37 7.22 -11.57
CA SER A 32 13.49 7.08 -10.64
C SER A 32 13.09 6.41 -9.33
N ASN A 33 11.79 6.31 -9.05
CA ASN A 33 11.28 5.68 -7.83
C ASN A 33 10.90 4.23 -8.08
N MET A 34 11.08 3.40 -7.06
CA MET A 34 10.60 2.03 -7.06
C MET A 34 9.27 2.00 -6.32
N VAL A 35 8.26 1.40 -6.93
CA VAL A 35 6.90 1.34 -6.38
C VAL A 35 6.52 -0.10 -6.11
N PHE A 36 6.16 -0.38 -4.86
CA PHE A 36 5.76 -1.70 -4.38
C PHE A 36 4.34 -1.69 -3.85
N TYR A 37 3.72 -2.84 -3.89
CA TYR A 37 2.50 -3.15 -3.14
C TYR A 37 2.74 -4.41 -2.32
N SER A 38 2.13 -4.47 -1.13
CA SER A 38 2.23 -5.65 -0.27
C SER A 38 1.35 -6.78 -0.79
N ALA A 39 1.79 -8.02 -0.63
CA ALA A 39 0.93 -9.19 -0.82
C ALA A 39 -0.34 -9.10 0.05
N GLY A 40 -0.26 -8.42 1.19
CA GLY A 40 -1.42 -8.14 2.04
C GLY A 40 -2.44 -7.22 1.39
N ALA A 41 -2.01 -6.27 0.56
CA ALA A 41 -2.92 -5.42 -0.20
C ALA A 41 -3.72 -6.24 -1.23
N VAL A 42 -3.07 -7.19 -1.87
CA VAL A 42 -3.74 -8.12 -2.79
C VAL A 42 -4.83 -8.90 -2.07
N TRP A 43 -4.49 -9.45 -0.92
CA TRP A 43 -5.43 -10.20 -0.10
C TRP A 43 -6.61 -9.34 0.35
N GLU A 44 -6.35 -8.14 0.84
CA GLU A 44 -7.39 -7.20 1.28
C GLU A 44 -8.37 -6.88 0.14
N LEU A 45 -7.84 -6.53 -1.03
CA LEU A 45 -8.66 -6.15 -2.19
C LEU A 45 -9.50 -7.34 -2.70
N GLU A 46 -8.89 -8.52 -2.79
CA GLU A 46 -9.61 -9.72 -3.22
C GLU A 46 -10.69 -10.14 -2.22
N LEU A 47 -10.45 -9.99 -0.90
CA LEU A 47 -11.46 -10.24 0.13
C LEU A 47 -12.64 -9.29 -0.03
N LYS A 48 -12.40 -8.01 -0.24
CA LYS A 48 -13.46 -7.02 -0.43
C LYS A 48 -14.25 -7.29 -1.69
N ALA A 49 -13.60 -7.66 -2.77
CA ALA A 49 -14.26 -8.04 -4.02
C ALA A 49 -15.14 -9.29 -3.83
N ALA A 50 -14.61 -10.31 -3.16
CA ALA A 50 -15.36 -11.55 -2.88
C ALA A 50 -16.61 -11.30 -2.05
N LYS A 51 -16.58 -10.31 -1.16
CA LYS A 51 -17.73 -9.91 -0.31
C LYS A 51 -18.68 -8.93 -1.00
N GLY A 52 -18.46 -8.62 -2.26
CA GLY A 52 -19.29 -7.66 -3.00
C GLY A 52 -19.12 -6.21 -2.60
N LYS A 53 -18.09 -5.87 -1.84
CA LYS A 53 -17.84 -4.51 -1.36
C LYS A 53 -17.03 -3.66 -2.33
N LEU A 54 -16.44 -4.28 -3.34
CA LEU A 54 -15.55 -3.65 -4.30
C LEU A 54 -15.70 -4.33 -5.65
N SER A 55 -15.78 -3.53 -6.71
CA SER A 55 -15.69 -4.04 -8.07
C SER A 55 -14.22 -4.01 -8.49
N LEU A 56 -13.66 -5.17 -8.79
CA LEU A 56 -12.24 -5.32 -9.09
C LEU A 56 -12.10 -6.00 -10.45
N PRO A 57 -11.41 -5.37 -11.43
CA PRO A 57 -11.15 -6.03 -12.71
C PRO A 57 -10.39 -7.33 -12.50
N THR A 58 -10.72 -8.38 -13.27
CA THR A 58 -10.11 -9.69 -13.07
C THR A 58 -8.62 -9.73 -13.40
N ASP A 59 -8.15 -8.80 -14.24
CA ASP A 59 -6.75 -8.69 -14.66
C ASP A 59 -5.97 -7.59 -13.93
N TRP A 60 -6.49 -7.11 -12.80
CA TRP A 60 -5.90 -5.97 -12.11
C TRP A 60 -4.45 -6.22 -11.66
N LEU A 61 -4.12 -7.45 -11.29
CA LEU A 61 -2.78 -7.78 -10.83
C LEU A 61 -1.77 -7.75 -11.98
N GLU A 62 -2.18 -8.22 -13.16
CA GLU A 62 -1.39 -8.09 -14.39
C GLU A 62 -1.21 -6.63 -14.78
N ALA A 63 -2.24 -5.81 -14.57
CA ALA A 63 -2.15 -4.36 -14.82
C ALA A 63 -1.12 -3.70 -13.90
N ALA A 64 -1.05 -4.11 -12.63
CA ALA A 64 -0.06 -3.61 -11.69
C ALA A 64 1.36 -3.97 -12.16
N SER A 65 1.59 -5.20 -12.58
CA SER A 65 2.87 -5.66 -13.11
C SER A 65 3.25 -4.89 -14.39
N ALA A 66 2.30 -4.71 -15.29
CA ALA A 66 2.53 -3.98 -16.55
C ALA A 66 2.86 -2.51 -16.32
N THR A 67 2.36 -1.92 -15.24
CA THR A 67 2.68 -0.54 -14.84
C THR A 67 4.10 -0.43 -14.25
N GLY A 68 4.72 -1.55 -13.88
CA GLY A 68 6.04 -1.59 -13.28
C GLY A 68 6.01 -1.67 -11.75
N PHE A 69 4.84 -1.85 -11.15
CA PHE A 69 4.74 -2.06 -9.70
C PHE A 69 5.21 -3.47 -9.35
N ARG A 70 5.84 -3.60 -8.19
CA ARG A 70 6.43 -4.85 -7.73
C ARG A 70 5.76 -5.33 -6.45
N GLU A 71 5.63 -6.64 -6.31
CA GLU A 71 5.08 -7.24 -5.10
C GLU A 71 6.12 -7.27 -3.98
N LEU A 72 5.68 -6.93 -2.78
CA LEU A 72 6.43 -7.15 -1.55
C LEU A 72 5.78 -8.32 -0.81
N PRO A 73 6.46 -9.48 -0.72
CA PRO A 73 5.94 -10.61 0.06
C PRO A 73 5.85 -10.28 1.54
N ILE A 74 5.02 -11.04 2.26
CA ILE A 74 4.89 -10.94 3.71
C ILE A 74 5.83 -12.00 4.34
N SER A 75 6.82 -11.53 5.09
CA SER A 75 7.69 -12.44 5.87
C SER A 75 7.12 -12.70 7.25
N ALA A 76 7.64 -13.73 7.93
CA ALA A 76 7.30 -13.99 9.32
C ALA A 76 7.66 -12.79 10.21
N ALA A 77 8.80 -12.16 9.96
CA ALA A 77 9.22 -10.95 10.68
C ALA A 77 8.23 -9.79 10.50
N ASP A 78 7.69 -9.62 9.29
CA ASP A 78 6.66 -8.61 9.02
C ASP A 78 5.42 -8.86 9.89
N GLY A 79 4.99 -10.12 10.01
CA GLY A 79 3.85 -10.50 10.83
C GLY A 79 4.08 -10.21 12.31
N VAL A 80 5.25 -10.59 12.82
CA VAL A 80 5.62 -10.32 14.21
C VAL A 80 5.64 -8.81 14.49
N MET A 81 6.31 -8.04 13.64
CA MET A 81 6.39 -6.59 13.79
C MET A 81 5.00 -5.95 13.76
N SER A 82 4.17 -6.35 12.82
CA SER A 82 2.81 -5.84 12.67
C SER A 82 1.99 -6.06 13.94
N ALA A 83 2.05 -7.27 14.52
CA ALA A 83 1.31 -7.60 15.72
C ALA A 83 1.80 -6.84 16.95
N ARG A 84 3.07 -6.50 17.00
CA ARG A 84 3.71 -5.85 18.16
C ARG A 84 3.78 -4.32 18.08
N LEU A 85 3.31 -3.71 16.99
CA LEU A 85 3.18 -2.25 16.94
C LEU A 85 2.25 -1.75 18.04
N PRO A 86 2.45 -0.53 18.56
CA PRO A 86 1.47 0.07 19.47
C PRO A 86 0.06 0.02 18.90
N TRP A 87 -0.94 -0.23 19.77
CA TRP A 87 -2.32 -0.44 19.33
C TRP A 87 -3.09 0.88 19.23
N ASN A 88 -2.55 1.83 18.46
CA ASN A 88 -3.19 3.10 18.14
C ASN A 88 -4.13 2.99 16.94
N HIS A 89 -4.08 1.87 16.23
CA HIS A 89 -4.87 1.57 15.04
C HIS A 89 -5.08 0.06 14.97
N ASN A 90 -6.29 -0.38 14.63
CA ASN A 90 -6.69 -1.78 14.76
C ASN A 90 -6.73 -2.56 13.45
N ASP A 91 -6.79 -1.88 12.31
CA ASP A 91 -6.88 -2.59 11.01
C ASP A 91 -5.61 -3.39 10.75
N PRO A 92 -5.69 -4.73 10.62
CA PRO A 92 -4.51 -5.57 10.47
C PRO A 92 -3.74 -5.32 9.16
N PHE A 93 -4.43 -4.96 8.10
CA PHE A 93 -3.77 -4.66 6.82
C PHE A 93 -2.97 -3.37 6.90
N ASP A 94 -3.55 -2.32 7.45
CA ASP A 94 -2.85 -1.04 7.64
C ASP A 94 -1.64 -1.21 8.55
N ARG A 95 -1.78 -1.97 9.62
CA ARG A 95 -0.68 -2.28 10.55
C ARG A 95 0.45 -3.02 9.84
N LEU A 96 0.11 -3.95 8.96
CA LEU A 96 1.10 -4.67 8.16
C LEU A 96 1.89 -3.72 7.26
N PHE A 97 1.21 -2.80 6.57
CA PHE A 97 1.87 -1.83 5.69
C PHE A 97 2.80 -0.92 6.47
N ILE A 98 2.38 -0.47 7.67
CA ILE A 98 3.23 0.32 8.57
C ILE A 98 4.49 -0.48 8.94
N ALA A 99 4.33 -1.72 9.37
CA ALA A 99 5.46 -2.57 9.77
C ALA A 99 6.45 -2.78 8.62
N GLN A 100 5.94 -3.10 7.44
CA GLN A 100 6.75 -3.32 6.26
C GLN A 100 7.53 -2.07 5.86
N THR A 101 6.89 -0.91 5.96
CA THR A 101 7.52 0.36 5.63
C THR A 101 8.60 0.74 6.64
N MET A 102 8.32 0.62 7.94
CA MET A 102 9.28 0.97 8.98
C MET A 102 10.53 0.10 8.94
N THR A 103 10.35 -1.20 8.77
CA THR A 103 11.47 -2.16 8.73
C THR A 103 12.42 -1.88 7.58
N ARG A 104 11.91 -1.45 6.45
CA ARG A 104 12.66 -1.20 5.22
C ARG A 104 13.07 0.25 5.05
N ARG A 105 12.54 1.14 5.88
CA ARG A 105 12.72 2.59 5.77
C ARG A 105 12.24 3.12 4.42
N TRP A 106 11.12 2.56 3.94
CA TRP A 106 10.45 3.04 2.74
C TRP A 106 9.43 4.10 3.12
N LYS A 107 8.78 4.68 2.12
CA LYS A 107 7.72 5.66 2.33
C LYS A 107 6.37 5.01 2.02
N LEU A 108 5.45 5.06 2.99
CA LEU A 108 4.09 4.56 2.79
C LEU A 108 3.24 5.66 2.15
N VAL A 109 2.61 5.34 1.02
CA VAL A 109 1.70 6.25 0.34
C VAL A 109 0.27 5.87 0.71
N THR A 110 -0.38 6.74 1.44
CA THR A 110 -1.74 6.50 1.96
C THR A 110 -2.49 7.81 2.10
N ARG A 111 -3.81 7.77 1.94
CA ARG A 111 -4.68 8.92 2.23
C ARG A 111 -5.03 8.99 3.71
N ASP A 112 -5.04 7.86 4.40
CA ASP A 112 -5.49 7.79 5.78
C ASP A 112 -4.46 8.35 6.74
N SER A 113 -4.94 8.96 7.83
CA SER A 113 -4.08 9.58 8.83
C SER A 113 -3.41 8.57 9.78
N TYR A 114 -3.77 7.29 9.73
CA TYR A 114 -3.24 6.28 10.65
C TYR A 114 -1.71 6.19 10.60
N CYS A 115 -1.12 6.45 9.46
CA CYS A 115 0.33 6.41 9.29
C CYS A 115 1.05 7.37 10.24
N LYS A 116 0.42 8.50 10.57
CA LYS A 116 0.98 9.51 11.46
C LYS A 116 1.00 9.08 12.93
N LEU A 117 0.28 8.02 13.29
CA LEU A 117 0.27 7.48 14.64
C LEU A 117 1.53 6.69 14.98
N TYR A 118 2.36 6.42 13.98
CA TYR A 118 3.58 5.63 14.10
C TYR A 118 4.78 6.43 13.59
N LYS A 119 5.98 5.94 13.90
CA LYS A 119 7.22 6.55 13.39
C LYS A 119 7.53 6.07 11.97
N ALA A 120 6.51 6.02 11.13
CA ALA A 120 6.65 5.65 9.74
C ALA A 120 6.77 6.90 8.87
N ASP A 121 7.47 6.78 7.76
CA ASP A 121 7.58 7.86 6.78
C ASP A 121 6.38 7.77 5.83
N CYS A 122 5.58 8.82 5.74
CA CYS A 122 4.31 8.84 5.03
C CYS A 122 4.28 9.90 3.95
N LEU A 123 3.65 9.55 2.83
CA LEU A 123 3.29 10.51 1.78
C LEU A 123 1.77 10.46 1.62
N THR A 124 1.12 11.60 1.81
CA THR A 124 -0.34 11.68 1.69
C THR A 124 -0.77 11.59 0.22
N ALA A 125 -1.68 10.68 -0.02
CA ALA A 125 -2.17 10.43 -1.39
C ALA A 125 -3.32 11.41 -1.78
#